data_b179225c82639630156a809f39242a97
#
_entry.id   b179225c82639630156a809f39242a97
#
_cell.length_a   1.000
_cell.length_b   1.000
_cell.length_c   1.000
_cell.angle_alpha   90.00
_cell.angle_beta   90.00
_cell.angle_gamma   90.00
#
_symmetry.space_group_name_H-M   'P 1'
#
loop_
_entity.id
_entity.type
_entity.pdbx_description
1 polymer ?
#
loop_
_entity_poly.entity_id
_entity_poly.type
_entity_poly.pdbx_seq_one_letter_code
_entity_poly.pdbx_strand_id
1 'polypeptide(L)'
;MRTLLILFCVLCLFSCDEDSFYTKSYVFQNNTWSRKVKPSYIVNIQDTNQLYDFIITLRTTTSYKYNNLWIYLNTKPPYGSPVREPYEIKTCYPDGSWIGKKTGTIVEHKLIFNRRKVPYKGKYIFSLEQGITNKFIDEVLDISFEIKQLKD
;
A
#
# COMPACT_ATOMS: atom_id res chain seq x y z
N MET A 1 13.44 36.76 -25.52
CA MET A 1 12.74 36.47 -24.26
C MET A 1 11.62 35.43 -24.40
N ARG A 2 10.71 35.51 -25.39
CA ARG A 2 9.61 34.52 -25.59
C ARG A 2 10.09 33.09 -25.87
N THR A 3 11.16 32.91 -26.64
CA THR A 3 11.77 31.58 -26.94
C THR A 3 12.45 30.94 -25.71
N LEU A 4 13.04 31.75 -24.83
CA LEU A 4 13.69 31.27 -23.62
C LEU A 4 12.66 30.77 -22.58
N LEU A 5 11.48 31.41 -22.53
CA LEU A 5 10.38 31.02 -21.64
C LEU A 5 9.75 29.68 -22.07
N ILE A 6 9.65 29.44 -23.37
CA ILE A 6 9.12 28.16 -23.92
C ILE A 6 10.09 27.01 -23.63
N LEU A 7 11.40 27.25 -23.73
CA LEU A 7 12.42 26.24 -23.40
C LEU A 7 12.41 25.87 -21.94
N PHE A 8 12.14 26.81 -21.04
CA PHE A 8 12.04 26.56 -19.59
C PHE A 8 10.79 25.71 -19.23
N CYS A 9 9.65 25.93 -19.91
CA CYS A 9 8.43 25.13 -19.70
C CYS A 9 8.59 23.66 -20.16
N VAL A 10 9.40 23.38 -21.17
CA VAL A 10 9.62 22.01 -21.66
C VAL A 10 10.51 21.20 -20.72
N LEU A 11 11.40 21.83 -19.99
CA LEU A 11 12.29 21.16 -19.00
C LEU A 11 11.56 20.70 -17.71
N CYS A 12 10.38 21.23 -17.43
CA CYS A 12 9.60 20.83 -16.23
C CYS A 12 8.78 19.55 -16.39
N LEU A 13 8.76 18.93 -17.58
CA LEU A 13 7.93 17.75 -17.85
C LEU A 13 8.63 16.40 -17.61
N PHE A 14 9.90 16.38 -17.18
CA PHE A 14 10.66 15.15 -16.98
C PHE A 14 10.82 14.74 -15.51
N SER A 15 9.96 15.20 -14.60
CA SER A 15 10.02 14.80 -13.20
C SER A 15 8.82 13.91 -12.84
N CYS A 16 8.83 12.68 -13.36
CA CYS A 16 8.01 11.62 -12.81
C CYS A 16 8.79 10.30 -12.95
N ASP A 17 9.74 10.10 -12.04
CA ASP A 17 10.45 8.83 -11.90
C ASP A 17 9.79 8.10 -10.72
N GLU A 18 8.66 7.45 -10.98
CA GLU A 18 8.09 6.50 -10.04
C GLU A 18 8.67 5.11 -10.36
N ASP A 19 9.66 4.70 -9.58
CA ASP A 19 10.25 3.35 -9.62
C ASP A 19 9.27 2.25 -9.15
N SER A 20 7.97 2.51 -9.24
CA SER A 20 6.93 1.59 -8.83
C SER A 20 6.69 0.54 -9.92
N PHE A 21 7.08 -0.70 -9.62
CA PHE A 21 6.83 -1.86 -10.48
C PHE A 21 5.33 -2.21 -10.56
N TYR A 22 4.60 -2.00 -9.46
CA TYR A 22 3.17 -2.28 -9.35
C TYR A 22 2.55 -1.39 -8.29
N THR A 23 1.43 -0.76 -8.61
CA THR A 23 0.62 -0.01 -7.64
C THR A 23 -0.86 -0.18 -7.95
N LYS A 24 -1.64 -0.52 -6.94
CA LYS A 24 -3.10 -0.60 -7.03
C LYS A 24 -3.74 -0.26 -5.71
N SER A 25 -4.79 0.58 -5.74
CA SER A 25 -5.59 0.94 -4.58
C SER A 25 -6.98 0.32 -4.67
N TYR A 26 -7.55 0.01 -3.51
CA TYR A 26 -8.95 -0.38 -3.35
C TYR A 26 -9.65 0.66 -2.47
N VAL A 27 -10.62 1.36 -3.04
CA VAL A 27 -11.41 2.41 -2.35
C VAL A 27 -12.63 1.76 -1.71
N PHE A 28 -12.85 2.05 -0.42
CA PHE A 28 -14.01 1.55 0.31
C PHE A 28 -15.21 2.48 0.16
N GLN A 29 -16.38 1.90 -0.07
CA GLN A 29 -17.62 2.66 -0.15
C GLN A 29 -17.96 3.24 1.23
N ASN A 30 -18.42 4.49 1.24
CA ASN A 30 -18.79 5.21 2.46
C ASN A 30 -17.69 5.24 3.53
N ASN A 31 -16.41 5.19 3.12
CA ASN A 31 -15.26 5.14 4.02
C ASN A 31 -15.35 4.01 5.06
N THR A 32 -15.96 2.87 4.68
CA THR A 32 -16.21 1.75 5.60
C THR A 32 -15.64 0.45 5.02
N TRP A 33 -14.70 -0.17 5.72
CA TRP A 33 -14.16 -1.47 5.35
C TRP A 33 -14.95 -2.61 5.99
N SER A 34 -15.78 -3.29 5.20
CA SER A 34 -16.49 -4.50 5.63
C SER A 34 -15.54 -5.70 5.71
N ARG A 35 -15.68 -6.53 6.75
CA ARG A 35 -14.94 -7.80 6.90
C ARG A 35 -15.11 -8.75 5.71
N LYS A 36 -16.21 -8.65 4.97
CA LYS A 36 -16.47 -9.46 3.77
C LYS A 36 -15.63 -9.01 2.58
N VAL A 37 -15.12 -7.77 2.60
CA VAL A 37 -14.34 -7.20 1.52
C VAL A 37 -12.86 -7.53 1.74
N LYS A 38 -12.28 -8.25 0.78
CA LYS A 38 -10.87 -8.65 0.78
C LYS A 38 -10.21 -8.10 -0.49
N PRO A 39 -9.67 -6.86 -0.44
CA PRO A 39 -8.94 -6.31 -1.58
C PRO A 39 -7.89 -7.27 -2.08
N SER A 40 -7.83 -7.48 -3.40
CA SER A 40 -6.94 -8.45 -4.02
C SER A 40 -6.12 -7.81 -5.14
N TYR A 41 -4.85 -8.19 -5.21
CA TYR A 41 -3.83 -7.64 -6.07
C TYR A 41 -3.12 -8.78 -6.79
N ILE A 42 -3.17 -8.75 -8.11
CA ILE A 42 -2.54 -9.78 -8.96
C ILE A 42 -1.29 -9.19 -9.56
N VAL A 43 -0.15 -9.81 -9.29
CA VAL A 43 1.16 -9.34 -9.72
C VAL A 43 1.91 -10.47 -10.43
N ASN A 44 2.50 -10.17 -11.57
CA ASN A 44 3.34 -11.12 -12.30
C ASN A 44 4.81 -10.74 -12.13
N ILE A 45 5.54 -11.49 -11.30
CA ILE A 45 6.96 -11.24 -11.01
C ILE A 45 7.80 -12.11 -11.94
N GLN A 46 8.66 -11.46 -12.75
CA GLN A 46 9.47 -12.13 -13.78
C GLN A 46 10.93 -12.29 -13.37
N ASP A 47 11.43 -11.50 -12.44
CA ASP A 47 12.81 -11.55 -12.00
C ASP A 47 12.89 -11.89 -10.51
N THR A 48 13.52 -13.04 -10.20
CA THR A 48 13.75 -13.51 -8.83
C THR A 48 15.13 -13.14 -8.29
N ASN A 49 15.99 -12.54 -9.12
CA ASN A 49 17.31 -12.08 -8.69
C ASN A 49 17.25 -10.71 -8.03
N GLN A 50 16.25 -9.93 -8.40
CA GLN A 50 16.02 -8.59 -7.86
C GLN A 50 15.44 -8.62 -6.45
N LEU A 51 15.68 -7.54 -5.71
CA LEU A 51 15.03 -7.25 -4.44
C LEU A 51 13.82 -6.38 -4.66
N TYR A 52 12.81 -6.58 -3.85
CA TYR A 52 11.56 -5.84 -3.91
C TYR A 52 11.20 -5.25 -2.55
N ASP A 53 10.70 -4.02 -2.56
CA ASP A 53 10.00 -3.45 -1.43
C ASP A 53 8.50 -3.63 -1.64
N PHE A 54 7.81 -4.20 -0.64
CA PHE A 54 6.36 -4.30 -0.63
C PHE A 54 5.82 -3.27 0.35
N ILE A 55 4.87 -2.46 -0.11
CA ILE A 55 4.33 -1.34 0.67
C ILE A 55 2.82 -1.46 0.71
N ILE A 56 2.27 -1.54 1.92
CA ILE A 56 0.84 -1.43 2.16
C ILE A 56 0.59 -0.03 2.71
N THR A 57 -0.26 0.74 2.03
CA THR A 57 -0.65 2.07 2.48
C THR A 57 -2.13 2.08 2.82
N LEU A 58 -2.44 2.39 4.07
CA LEU A 58 -3.79 2.58 4.59
C LEU A 58 -4.06 4.08 4.67
N ARG A 59 -5.15 4.58 4.06
CA ARG A 59 -5.60 5.94 4.25
C ARG A 59 -6.87 5.98 5.09
N THR A 60 -6.81 6.75 6.17
CA THR A 60 -7.93 6.98 7.09
C THR A 60 -8.29 8.46 7.13
N THR A 61 -9.46 8.78 7.65
CA THR A 61 -9.74 10.16 8.04
C THR A 61 -9.17 10.45 9.43
N THR A 62 -9.09 11.72 9.81
CA THR A 62 -8.73 12.14 11.17
C THR A 62 -9.79 11.79 12.21
N SER A 63 -10.94 11.24 11.81
CA SER A 63 -11.98 10.72 12.70
C SER A 63 -11.84 9.22 12.99
N TYR A 64 -10.80 8.56 12.45
CA TYR A 64 -10.49 7.17 12.75
C TYR A 64 -10.22 6.98 14.25
N LYS A 65 -10.92 6.03 14.89
CA LYS A 65 -11.02 5.95 16.35
C LYS A 65 -9.99 5.05 17.03
N TYR A 66 -9.20 4.30 16.25
CA TYR A 66 -8.28 3.29 16.79
C TYR A 66 -6.84 3.74 16.61
N ASN A 67 -5.95 3.32 17.52
CA ASN A 67 -4.51 3.59 17.44
C ASN A 67 -3.74 2.60 16.56
N ASN A 68 -4.43 1.59 16.03
CA ASN A 68 -3.87 0.60 15.11
C ASN A 68 -4.97 -0.02 14.24
N LEU A 69 -4.53 -0.78 13.24
CA LEU A 69 -5.36 -1.71 12.48
C LEU A 69 -4.58 -3.01 12.28
N TRP A 70 -5.11 -4.11 12.79
CA TRP A 70 -4.62 -5.43 12.43
C TRP A 70 -5.18 -5.86 11.08
N ILE A 71 -4.30 -6.35 10.22
CA ILE A 71 -4.64 -6.93 8.93
C ILE A 71 -4.00 -8.31 8.79
N TYR A 72 -4.58 -9.14 7.93
CA TYR A 72 -3.93 -10.34 7.43
C TYR A 72 -3.53 -10.12 5.98
N LEU A 73 -2.26 -10.34 5.68
CA LEU A 73 -1.74 -10.45 4.33
C LEU A 73 -1.79 -11.92 3.93
N ASN A 74 -2.62 -12.23 2.93
CA ASN A 74 -2.66 -13.55 2.32
C ASN A 74 -1.84 -13.49 1.04
N THR A 75 -0.85 -14.37 0.92
CA THR A 75 0.00 -14.51 -0.25
C THR A 75 -0.22 -15.87 -0.88
N LYS A 76 -0.71 -15.90 -2.12
CA LYS A 76 -0.78 -17.11 -2.93
C LYS A 76 0.32 -17.04 -4.00
N PRO A 77 1.41 -17.79 -3.83
CA PRO A 77 2.49 -17.83 -4.82
C PRO A 77 2.07 -18.66 -6.06
N PRO A 78 2.84 -18.58 -7.17
CA PRO A 78 2.60 -19.43 -8.34
C PRO A 78 2.79 -20.91 -8.05
N TYR A 79 3.65 -21.25 -7.09
CA TYR A 79 3.93 -22.61 -6.62
C TYR A 79 3.94 -22.65 -5.10
N GLY A 80 3.53 -23.78 -4.52
CA GLY A 80 3.49 -23.99 -3.07
C GLY A 80 2.16 -23.58 -2.44
N SER A 81 2.12 -23.64 -1.12
CA SER A 81 0.91 -23.36 -0.34
C SER A 81 0.72 -21.87 -0.10
N PRO A 82 -0.53 -21.37 -0.08
CA PRO A 82 -0.82 -20.03 0.36
C PRO A 82 -0.38 -19.79 1.81
N VAL A 83 0.09 -18.59 2.10
CA VAL A 83 0.52 -18.15 3.43
C VAL A 83 -0.41 -17.02 3.89
N ARG A 84 -0.77 -17.02 5.18
CA ARG A 84 -1.58 -15.98 5.83
C ARG A 84 -0.87 -15.47 7.07
N GLU A 85 -0.51 -14.19 7.07
CA GLU A 85 0.31 -13.58 8.11
C GLU A 85 -0.37 -12.35 8.70
N PRO A 86 -0.42 -12.22 10.04
CA PRO A 86 -0.96 -11.03 10.70
C PRO A 86 0.07 -9.91 10.74
N TYR A 87 -0.37 -8.68 10.48
CA TYR A 87 0.42 -7.47 10.59
C TYR A 87 -0.36 -6.35 11.26
N GLU A 88 0.33 -5.55 12.05
CA GLU A 88 -0.20 -4.36 12.70
C GLU A 88 0.21 -3.10 11.93
N ILE A 89 -0.76 -2.30 11.53
CA ILE A 89 -0.54 -0.94 11.04
C ILE A 89 -0.83 0.00 12.22
N LYS A 90 0.21 0.60 12.79
CA LYS A 90 0.04 1.62 13.83
C LYS A 90 -0.41 2.92 13.21
N THR A 91 -1.45 3.54 13.77
CA THR A 91 -2.06 4.76 13.25
C THR A 91 -1.77 5.98 14.09
N CYS A 92 -1.55 5.82 15.41
CA CYS A 92 -1.13 6.91 16.27
C CYS A 92 -0.21 6.45 17.39
N TYR A 93 0.53 7.40 17.94
CA TYR A 93 1.35 7.23 19.14
C TYR A 93 0.50 7.27 20.41
N PRO A 94 1.04 6.88 21.59
CA PRO A 94 0.31 6.93 22.87
C PRO A 94 -0.15 8.34 23.28
N ASP A 95 0.50 9.39 22.79
CA ASP A 95 0.12 10.79 23.02
C ASP A 95 -1.02 11.26 22.09
N GLY A 96 -1.51 10.38 21.20
CA GLY A 96 -2.58 10.67 20.24
C GLY A 96 -2.11 11.33 18.94
N SER A 97 -0.81 11.61 18.79
CA SER A 97 -0.27 12.11 17.52
C SER A 97 -0.27 11.03 16.44
N TRP A 98 -0.54 11.41 15.18
CA TRP A 98 -0.66 10.47 14.08
C TRP A 98 0.69 9.91 13.67
N ILE A 99 0.73 8.59 13.41
CA ILE A 99 1.85 7.92 12.74
C ILE A 99 1.54 7.92 11.24
N GLY A 100 2.32 8.68 10.46
CA GLY A 100 2.16 8.77 9.01
C GLY A 100 2.06 10.21 8.52
N LYS A 101 1.68 10.36 7.26
CA LYS A 101 1.58 11.67 6.60
C LYS A 101 0.14 12.18 6.68
N LYS A 102 -0.08 13.24 7.46
CA LYS A 102 -1.35 13.93 7.53
C LYS A 102 -1.43 15.02 6.45
N THR A 103 -2.51 15.03 5.69
CA THR A 103 -2.83 16.07 4.70
C THR A 103 -4.31 16.43 4.83
N GLY A 104 -4.58 17.60 5.41
CA GLY A 104 -5.95 18.01 5.74
C GLY A 104 -6.61 17.04 6.72
N THR A 105 -7.72 16.43 6.32
CA THR A 105 -8.47 15.44 7.10
C THR A 105 -8.09 13.99 6.81
N ILE A 106 -7.07 13.76 5.99
CA ILE A 106 -6.62 12.43 5.60
C ILE A 106 -5.26 12.13 6.24
N VAL A 107 -5.10 10.91 6.75
CA VAL A 107 -3.83 10.39 7.26
C VAL A 107 -3.45 9.14 6.50
N GLU A 108 -2.22 9.13 6.00
CA GLU A 108 -1.63 8.02 5.26
C GLU A 108 -0.65 7.25 6.15
N HIS A 109 -0.94 5.97 6.39
CA HIS A 109 -0.14 5.07 7.22
C HIS A 109 0.50 4.01 6.34
N LYS A 110 1.82 3.78 6.49
CA LYS A 110 2.56 2.82 5.67
C LYS A 110 3.10 1.66 6.50
N LEU A 111 2.93 0.45 5.97
CA LEU A 111 3.61 -0.76 6.41
C LEU A 111 4.54 -1.20 5.28
N ILE A 112 5.84 -1.25 5.55
CA ILE A 112 6.86 -1.44 4.53
C ILE A 112 7.66 -2.70 4.83
N PHE A 113 7.79 -3.57 3.83
CA PHE A 113 8.63 -4.77 3.84
C PHE A 113 9.80 -4.56 2.89
N ASN A 114 10.92 -4.14 3.45
CA ASN A 114 12.09 -3.76 2.66
C ASN A 114 12.88 -4.97 2.16
N ARG A 115 13.45 -4.85 0.95
CA ARG A 115 14.47 -5.72 0.37
C ARG A 115 14.13 -7.22 0.41
N ARG A 116 12.92 -7.57 -0.04
CA ARG A 116 12.44 -8.95 -0.05
C ARG A 116 12.83 -9.65 -1.35
N LYS A 117 13.34 -10.89 -1.24
CA LYS A 117 13.46 -11.79 -2.38
C LYS A 117 12.16 -12.55 -2.59
N VAL A 118 11.84 -12.78 -3.86
CA VAL A 118 10.67 -13.55 -4.28
C VAL A 118 11.17 -14.88 -4.83
N PRO A 119 10.74 -16.05 -4.28
CA PRO A 119 11.37 -17.32 -4.60
C PRO A 119 11.05 -17.87 -5.99
N TYR A 120 9.91 -17.49 -6.57
CA TYR A 120 9.43 -18.04 -7.83
C TYR A 120 9.02 -16.94 -8.82
N LYS A 121 9.30 -17.17 -10.10
CA LYS A 121 8.72 -16.39 -11.20
C LYS A 121 7.26 -16.77 -11.39
N GLY A 122 6.42 -15.80 -11.74
CA GLY A 122 5.04 -16.06 -12.10
C GLY A 122 4.02 -15.19 -11.38
N LYS A 123 2.77 -15.64 -11.42
CA LYS A 123 1.62 -14.89 -10.91
C LYS A 123 1.45 -15.10 -9.40
N TYR A 124 1.59 -14.00 -8.66
CA TYR A 124 1.25 -13.92 -7.24
C TYR A 124 -0.12 -13.27 -7.07
N ILE A 125 -0.87 -13.75 -6.08
CA ILE A 125 -2.11 -13.11 -5.65
C ILE A 125 -1.93 -12.73 -4.18
N PHE A 126 -1.93 -11.43 -3.92
CA PHE A 126 -1.94 -10.87 -2.58
C PHE A 126 -3.36 -10.45 -2.23
N SER A 127 -3.84 -10.72 -1.03
CA SER A 127 -5.09 -10.16 -0.56
C SER A 127 -5.01 -9.71 0.88
N LEU A 128 -5.75 -8.66 1.19
CA LEU A 128 -5.76 -8.04 2.52
C LEU A 128 -7.11 -8.27 3.18
N GLU A 129 -7.08 -8.71 4.45
CA GLU A 129 -8.26 -8.87 5.28
C GLU A 129 -8.11 -8.01 6.53
N GLN A 130 -9.17 -7.34 6.94
CA GLN A 130 -9.16 -6.69 8.25
C GLN A 130 -9.18 -7.75 9.37
N GLY A 131 -8.34 -7.55 10.39
CA GLY A 131 -8.10 -8.49 11.49
C GLY A 131 -8.80 -8.15 12.80
N ILE A 132 -9.80 -7.26 12.79
CA ILE A 132 -10.53 -6.88 14.02
C ILE A 132 -11.82 -7.68 14.20
N THR A 133 -12.37 -7.64 15.41
CA THR A 133 -13.60 -8.37 15.74
C THR A 133 -14.87 -7.76 15.14
N ASN A 134 -14.88 -6.46 14.86
CA ASN A 134 -16.02 -5.76 14.30
C ASN A 134 -16.28 -6.16 12.85
N LYS A 135 -17.56 -6.16 12.44
CA LYS A 135 -17.96 -6.45 11.06
C LYS A 135 -17.53 -5.34 10.09
N PHE A 136 -17.45 -4.12 10.58
CA PHE A 136 -17.15 -2.91 9.82
C PHE A 136 -16.11 -2.07 10.56
N ILE A 137 -15.25 -1.43 9.81
CA ILE A 137 -14.31 -0.40 10.28
C ILE A 137 -14.65 0.87 9.53
N ASP A 138 -15.07 1.89 10.25
CA ASP A 138 -15.39 3.19 9.68
C ASP A 138 -14.15 4.07 9.59
N GLU A 139 -14.25 5.13 8.79
CA GLU A 139 -13.20 6.13 8.57
C GLU A 139 -11.95 5.61 7.86
N VAL A 140 -12.10 4.51 7.10
CA VAL A 140 -11.10 3.95 6.20
C VAL A 140 -11.46 4.27 4.75
N LEU A 141 -10.67 5.11 4.10
CA LEU A 141 -10.91 5.54 2.71
C LEU A 141 -10.53 4.47 1.71
N ASP A 142 -9.30 3.99 1.81
CA ASP A 142 -8.76 2.98 0.91
C ASP A 142 -7.55 2.26 1.51
N ILE A 143 -7.17 1.18 0.83
CA ILE A 143 -5.92 0.48 1.08
C ILE A 143 -5.24 0.17 -0.25
N SER A 144 -3.98 0.50 -0.36
CA SER A 144 -3.18 0.25 -1.56
C SER A 144 -2.07 -0.75 -1.30
N PHE A 145 -1.68 -1.42 -2.36
CA PHE A 145 -0.55 -2.33 -2.40
C PHE A 145 0.39 -1.89 -3.51
N GLU A 146 1.63 -1.60 -3.14
CA GLU A 146 2.68 -1.14 -4.03
C GLU A 146 3.87 -2.09 -3.94
N ILE A 147 4.51 -2.36 -5.06
CA ILE A 147 5.77 -3.10 -5.14
C ILE A 147 6.76 -2.24 -5.91
N LYS A 148 7.92 -1.99 -5.30
CA LYS A 148 9.06 -1.33 -5.94
C LYS A 148 10.12 -2.37 -6.23
N GLN A 149 10.61 -2.40 -7.46
CA GLN A 149 11.77 -3.18 -7.82
C GLN A 149 13.02 -2.35 -7.54
N LEU A 150 13.90 -2.86 -6.70
CA LEU A 150 15.14 -2.16 -6.38
C LEU A 150 16.14 -2.41 -7.51
N LYS A 151 16.67 -1.33 -8.08
CA LYS A 151 17.80 -1.40 -9.01
C LYS A 151 19.08 -1.53 -8.19
N ASP A 152 19.97 -2.45 -8.60
CA ASP A 152 21.31 -2.58 -8.04
C ASP A 152 22.17 -1.35 -8.36
#